data_0387917bd8cbb080fa5d3be339323aa6
#
_entry.id   0387917bd8cbb080fa5d3be339323aa6
#
_cell.length_a   1.000
_cell.length_b   1.000
_cell.length_c   1.000
_cell.angle_alpha   90.00
_cell.angle_beta   90.00
_cell.angle_gamma   90.00
#
_symmetry.space_group_name_H-M   'P 1'
#
loop_
_entity.id
_entity.type
_entity.pdbx_description
1 polymer ?
#
loop_
_entity_poly.entity_id
_entity_poly.type
_entity_poly.pdbx_seq_one_letter_code
_entity_poly.pdbx_strand_id
1 'polypeptide(L)'
;CKVPKTRFTIPSNPAEIEVRDARQKVSVDCANKNGVAALTVVGGQETFTVTLTPVGGGTPHVQTNVRAGAPGIEFGGLDAGSYIISVTDALGCATATGTLSVTIDPYSGINTSTISVTTTPITCIDADDGTLKVTGVTGGARPYHYILVRTSATGSDLPEIATNEGEATFTGIKPGTYRVDIVDAKNCSVTVAGSYTFTNPQPITADIDVTNSTFFTCYGENGGSVTVHNIAGGTGSYTVNIVRADNNQKIDGRSGVTAGSSETFSGLAPSPKNTYYQVVIQDTNKCTMTKTLSFTVEEFPDIAISYVEQEGTCEMNTNNYVDHLIVRFRNTEVDYSKITYSLNGTASRTAFTRTVGNIAYIDNFDRTTRTQTIHIHYTAVAPITGYCTTSKTFTVDQITPLVLSQVTNTTLNTTEVIATGGVTSTVKGYTYYFNGVDSGDNRVYKIKHNDPERIDNGRRIKIIEVKVEDAQGCVRTMTIEKEYLDIEVPNFFTPDGDGVNDVWQPKYLDNNVNARIYIFDRYGRRIANLAPGEGWDGQYDGRLMPSGDYWYVIEINDQLYDKRQFYGNFTLYR
;
A
#
# COMPACT_ATOMS: atom_id res chain seq x y z
N CYS A 1 -69.12 109.62 80.97
CA CYS A 1 -69.17 108.61 79.83
C CYS A 1 -67.81 107.91 79.70
N LYS A 2 -67.80 106.62 79.90
CA LYS A 2 -66.62 105.82 79.66
C LYS A 2 -66.77 105.21 78.29
N VAL A 3 -65.90 105.47 77.35
CA VAL A 3 -65.82 104.84 76.04
C VAL A 3 -65.08 103.52 76.22
N PRO A 4 -65.66 102.44 75.75
CA PRO A 4 -64.99 101.18 75.85
C PRO A 4 -63.73 101.16 74.89
N LYS A 5 -62.60 100.70 75.38
CA LYS A 5 -61.41 100.49 74.59
C LYS A 5 -61.60 99.21 73.84
N THR A 6 -61.81 99.27 72.53
CA THR A 6 -61.78 98.15 71.70
C THR A 6 -60.32 97.80 71.43
N ARG A 7 -59.90 96.57 71.80
CA ARG A 7 -58.58 96.07 71.50
C ARG A 7 -58.58 95.50 70.03
N PHE A 8 -57.85 96.13 69.23
CA PHE A 8 -57.51 95.54 67.94
C PHE A 8 -56.32 94.61 68.09
N THR A 9 -56.53 93.38 67.74
CA THR A 9 -55.41 92.47 67.60
C THR A 9 -54.90 92.60 66.19
N ILE A 10 -53.74 93.08 65.96
CA ILE A 10 -53.09 93.08 64.69
C ILE A 10 -52.58 91.64 64.50
N PRO A 11 -53.05 90.92 63.44
CA PRO A 11 -52.49 89.59 63.15
C PRO A 11 -50.97 89.71 63.00
N SER A 12 -50.23 88.73 63.54
CA SER A 12 -48.78 88.64 63.29
C SER A 12 -48.52 88.57 61.77
N ASN A 13 -47.49 89.28 61.37
CA ASN A 13 -47.08 89.21 59.95
C ASN A 13 -46.82 87.77 59.54
N PRO A 14 -47.41 87.27 58.42
CA PRO A 14 -47.13 85.90 57.94
C PRO A 14 -45.60 85.74 57.80
N ALA A 15 -45.09 84.49 58.04
CA ALA A 15 -43.67 84.17 57.83
C ALA A 15 -43.27 84.49 56.38
N GLU A 16 -42.06 84.99 56.22
CA GLU A 16 -41.51 85.30 54.91
C GLU A 16 -41.61 84.08 53.96
N ILE A 17 -41.89 84.28 52.67
CA ILE A 17 -41.92 83.22 51.67
C ILE A 17 -40.50 82.72 51.47
N GLU A 18 -40.27 81.39 51.71
CA GLU A 18 -39.01 80.75 51.54
C GLU A 18 -39.18 79.57 50.54
N VAL A 19 -38.31 79.48 49.57
CA VAL A 19 -38.22 78.34 48.66
C VAL A 19 -37.08 77.42 49.14
N ARG A 20 -37.41 76.17 49.40
CA ARG A 20 -36.47 75.14 49.86
C ARG A 20 -36.37 74.00 48.78
N ASP A 21 -35.28 73.27 48.81
CA ASP A 21 -35.03 72.05 48.03
C ASP A 21 -35.20 72.24 46.51
N ALA A 22 -35.00 73.47 45.99
CA ALA A 22 -35.02 73.69 44.55
C ALA A 22 -33.89 72.91 43.86
N ARG A 23 -34.25 71.90 43.09
CA ARG A 23 -33.29 71.02 42.47
C ARG A 23 -33.85 70.44 41.17
N GLN A 24 -32.98 70.05 40.32
CA GLN A 24 -33.33 69.13 39.20
C GLN A 24 -33.77 67.80 39.78
N LYS A 25 -34.96 67.32 39.39
CA LYS A 25 -35.48 66.00 39.76
C LYS A 25 -35.24 64.96 38.61
N VAL A 26 -35.45 65.39 37.39
CA VAL A 26 -35.24 64.57 36.20
C VAL A 26 -34.37 65.34 35.20
N SER A 27 -33.31 64.72 34.69
CA SER A 27 -32.47 65.27 33.63
C SER A 27 -33.21 65.29 32.34
N VAL A 28 -32.84 66.17 31.41
CA VAL A 28 -33.42 66.27 30.07
C VAL A 28 -33.20 65.00 29.23
N ASP A 29 -33.98 64.87 28.16
CA ASP A 29 -33.79 63.81 27.11
C ASP A 29 -32.71 64.19 26.10
N CYS A 30 -32.56 63.40 25.05
CA CYS A 30 -31.58 63.62 23.99
C CYS A 30 -31.74 64.94 23.23
N ALA A 31 -32.93 65.51 23.24
CA ALA A 31 -33.22 66.76 22.61
C ALA A 31 -33.04 67.96 23.59
N ASN A 32 -32.45 67.68 24.75
CA ASN A 32 -32.33 68.65 25.86
C ASN A 32 -33.69 69.18 26.30
N LYS A 33 -34.73 68.40 26.33
CA LYS A 33 -36.12 68.67 26.68
C LYS A 33 -36.60 67.74 27.80
N ASN A 34 -37.84 67.98 28.29
CA ASN A 34 -38.50 67.11 29.26
C ASN A 34 -37.81 66.98 30.64
N GLY A 35 -36.96 67.91 30.97
CA GLY A 35 -36.40 67.99 32.30
C GLY A 35 -37.49 68.31 33.35
N VAL A 36 -37.24 67.90 34.58
CA VAL A 36 -38.13 68.17 35.71
C VAL A 36 -37.39 68.87 36.85
N ALA A 37 -37.89 70.05 37.28
CA ALA A 37 -37.46 70.68 38.51
C ALA A 37 -38.45 70.40 39.63
N ALA A 38 -37.94 70.23 40.84
CA ALA A 38 -38.77 70.15 42.06
C ALA A 38 -38.33 71.20 43.07
N LEU A 39 -39.28 71.79 43.80
CA LEU A 39 -39.07 72.74 44.84
C LEU A 39 -40.16 72.66 45.93
N THR A 40 -39.94 73.23 47.09
CA THR A 40 -40.90 73.34 48.19
C THR A 40 -41.05 74.80 48.60
N VAL A 41 -42.29 75.27 48.78
CA VAL A 41 -42.58 76.63 49.27
C VAL A 41 -43.06 76.55 50.72
N VAL A 42 -42.48 77.32 51.59
CA VAL A 42 -42.89 77.46 53.03
C VAL A 42 -43.05 78.94 53.42
N GLY A 43 -43.82 79.24 54.46
CA GLY A 43 -44.13 80.61 54.86
C GLY A 43 -45.16 81.24 53.96
N GLY A 44 -45.35 82.60 54.03
CA GLY A 44 -46.37 83.32 53.24
C GLY A 44 -47.82 82.97 53.55
N GLN A 45 -48.74 83.47 52.73
CA GLN A 45 -50.17 83.17 52.82
C GLN A 45 -50.59 82.26 51.60
N GLU A 46 -51.14 81.09 51.91
CA GLU A 46 -51.65 80.19 50.84
C GLU A 46 -52.80 80.86 50.07
N THR A 47 -52.91 80.66 48.76
CA THR A 47 -52.24 79.80 47.80
C THR A 47 -51.11 80.58 47.10
N PHE A 48 -50.14 79.82 46.53
CA PHE A 48 -48.99 80.43 45.83
C PHE A 48 -49.13 80.28 44.29
N THR A 49 -48.59 81.28 43.62
CA THR A 49 -48.23 81.19 42.21
C THR A 49 -46.71 81.05 42.12
N VAL A 50 -46.24 79.97 41.58
CA VAL A 50 -44.79 79.66 41.36
C VAL A 50 -44.50 79.81 39.88
N THR A 51 -43.48 80.58 39.53
CA THR A 51 -43.06 80.83 38.17
C THR A 51 -41.58 80.47 38.00
N LEU A 52 -41.24 79.65 37.02
CA LEU A 52 -39.87 79.40 36.56
C LEU A 52 -39.65 80.12 35.23
N THR A 53 -38.77 81.12 35.25
CA THR A 53 -38.45 81.94 34.08
C THR A 53 -37.11 81.54 33.51
N PRO A 54 -36.96 81.13 32.27
CA PRO A 54 -35.67 80.77 31.63
C PRO A 54 -34.74 82.00 31.61
N VAL A 55 -33.50 81.86 32.08
CA VAL A 55 -32.50 82.94 32.11
C VAL A 55 -32.13 83.46 30.73
N GLY A 56 -32.15 82.61 29.71
CA GLY A 56 -31.87 82.97 28.30
C GLY A 56 -33.04 83.60 27.56
N GLY A 57 -34.18 83.86 28.22
CA GLY A 57 -35.44 84.27 27.59
C GLY A 57 -36.26 83.06 27.10
N GLY A 58 -37.55 83.23 27.04
CA GLY A 58 -38.52 82.18 26.72
C GLY A 58 -39.80 82.28 27.50
N THR A 59 -40.73 81.35 27.25
CA THR A 59 -42.02 81.34 27.97
C THR A 59 -41.84 80.83 29.36
N PRO A 60 -42.25 81.59 30.39
CA PRO A 60 -42.19 81.15 31.77
C PRO A 60 -43.14 79.96 32.02
N HIS A 61 -42.68 79.01 32.83
CA HIS A 61 -43.52 77.92 33.35
C HIS A 61 -44.19 78.37 34.62
N VAL A 62 -45.51 78.33 34.66
CA VAL A 62 -46.29 78.90 35.80
C VAL A 62 -47.22 77.83 36.36
N GLN A 63 -47.22 77.71 37.70
CA GLN A 63 -48.19 76.91 38.44
C GLN A 63 -48.91 77.81 39.45
N THR A 64 -50.22 77.79 39.40
CA THR A 64 -51.09 78.60 40.28
C THR A 64 -51.79 77.68 41.29
N ASN A 65 -52.29 78.30 42.42
CA ASN A 65 -53.03 77.60 43.48
C ASN A 65 -52.21 76.51 44.21
N VAL A 66 -50.91 76.70 44.29
CA VAL A 66 -50.02 75.79 44.97
C VAL A 66 -50.14 76.01 46.48
N ARG A 67 -50.12 74.91 47.28
CA ARG A 67 -50.20 74.97 48.76
C ARG A 67 -48.82 74.84 49.41
N ALA A 68 -48.66 75.48 50.58
CA ALA A 68 -47.42 75.35 51.37
C ALA A 68 -47.21 73.93 51.88
N GLY A 69 -46.00 73.48 51.85
CA GLY A 69 -45.61 72.17 52.38
C GLY A 69 -46.12 70.95 51.61
N ALA A 70 -46.79 71.14 50.43
CA ALA A 70 -47.14 70.05 49.58
C ALA A 70 -45.85 69.28 49.16
N PRO A 71 -45.86 67.92 49.06
CA PRO A 71 -44.68 67.16 48.61
C PRO A 71 -44.28 67.61 47.23
N GLY A 72 -43.19 68.33 47.09
CA GLY A 72 -42.48 68.80 45.92
C GLY A 72 -43.34 69.36 44.80
N ILE A 73 -43.36 70.65 44.61
CA ILE A 73 -43.91 71.27 43.39
C ILE A 73 -42.99 70.86 42.22
N GLU A 74 -43.57 70.24 41.23
CA GLU A 74 -42.78 69.69 40.06
C GLU A 74 -43.11 70.44 38.77
N PHE A 75 -42.12 70.97 38.11
CA PHE A 75 -42.22 71.55 36.77
C PHE A 75 -41.61 70.60 35.78
N GLY A 76 -42.41 69.98 34.91
CA GLY A 76 -41.98 69.11 33.81
C GLY A 76 -41.94 69.86 32.51
N GLY A 77 -41.33 69.16 31.47
CA GLY A 77 -41.19 69.69 30.12
C GLY A 77 -40.20 70.84 30.00
N LEU A 78 -39.26 70.94 30.96
CA LEU A 78 -38.22 71.98 30.96
C LEU A 78 -37.11 71.64 29.94
N ASP A 79 -36.66 72.66 29.22
CA ASP A 79 -35.46 72.58 28.41
C ASP A 79 -34.21 72.69 29.32
N ALA A 80 -33.07 72.24 28.84
CA ALA A 80 -31.79 72.43 29.52
C ALA A 80 -31.51 73.95 29.69
N GLY A 81 -31.06 74.34 30.88
CA GLY A 81 -30.77 75.74 31.18
C GLY A 81 -31.07 76.11 32.60
N SER A 82 -30.78 77.40 32.99
CA SER A 82 -31.03 77.91 34.29
C SER A 82 -32.35 78.66 34.28
N TYR A 83 -33.14 78.50 35.33
CA TYR A 83 -34.41 79.10 35.55
C TYR A 83 -34.43 79.93 36.84
N ILE A 84 -34.92 81.17 36.79
CA ILE A 84 -35.16 82.01 37.96
C ILE A 84 -36.50 81.59 38.53
N ILE A 85 -36.54 81.37 39.86
CA ILE A 85 -37.72 81.00 40.59
C ILE A 85 -38.32 82.26 41.20
N SER A 86 -39.58 82.55 40.94
CA SER A 86 -40.32 83.58 41.65
C SER A 86 -41.62 82.97 42.23
N VAL A 87 -41.91 83.28 43.46
CA VAL A 87 -43.14 82.84 44.15
C VAL A 87 -43.92 84.04 44.60
N THR A 88 -45.20 84.05 44.34
CA THR A 88 -46.16 85.09 44.82
C THR A 88 -47.26 84.41 45.61
N ASP A 89 -47.58 84.91 46.81
CA ASP A 89 -48.65 84.37 47.64
C ASP A 89 -50.02 85.00 47.29
N ALA A 90 -51.10 84.54 47.96
CA ALA A 90 -52.44 85.03 47.76
C ALA A 90 -52.65 86.53 48.12
N LEU A 91 -51.75 87.12 48.86
CA LEU A 91 -51.78 88.56 49.23
C LEU A 91 -50.91 89.43 48.31
N GLY A 92 -50.29 88.80 47.30
CA GLY A 92 -49.40 89.50 46.37
C GLY A 92 -47.97 89.72 46.88
N CYS A 93 -47.59 89.13 48.03
CA CYS A 93 -46.22 89.18 48.51
C CYS A 93 -45.37 88.24 47.65
N ALA A 94 -44.22 88.68 47.19
CA ALA A 94 -43.35 87.92 46.33
C ALA A 94 -41.96 87.67 46.94
N THR A 95 -41.32 86.55 46.55
CA THR A 95 -39.87 86.34 46.86
C THR A 95 -39.04 87.45 46.22
N ALA A 96 -37.88 87.76 46.84
CA ALA A 96 -36.93 88.74 46.28
C ALA A 96 -36.58 88.33 44.83
N THR A 97 -36.68 89.26 43.92
CA THR A 97 -36.41 88.99 42.48
C THR A 97 -34.94 88.67 42.21
N GLY A 98 -34.65 87.56 41.50
CA GLY A 98 -33.35 87.19 40.96
C GLY A 98 -32.38 86.48 41.91
N THR A 99 -32.83 86.12 43.11
CA THR A 99 -31.96 85.43 44.11
C THR A 99 -32.09 83.91 44.13
N LEU A 100 -33.15 83.35 43.59
CA LEU A 100 -33.41 81.92 43.60
C LEU A 100 -33.40 81.33 42.15
N SER A 101 -32.66 80.30 41.97
CA SER A 101 -32.59 79.67 40.67
C SER A 101 -32.50 78.12 40.76
N VAL A 102 -32.94 77.44 39.76
CA VAL A 102 -32.70 76.04 39.57
C VAL A 102 -32.08 75.82 38.16
N THR A 103 -31.08 74.99 38.09
CA THR A 103 -30.46 74.64 36.80
C THR A 103 -30.91 73.24 36.39
N ILE A 104 -31.33 73.08 35.15
CA ILE A 104 -31.54 71.81 34.49
C ILE A 104 -30.31 71.56 33.58
N ASP A 105 -29.51 70.58 33.96
CA ASP A 105 -28.29 70.27 33.27
C ASP A 105 -28.59 69.77 31.86
N PRO A 106 -27.78 70.16 30.87
CA PRO A 106 -27.94 69.62 29.52
C PRO A 106 -27.65 68.09 29.46
N TYR A 107 -28.25 67.39 28.53
CA TYR A 107 -27.96 65.97 28.28
C TYR A 107 -26.49 65.85 27.90
N SER A 108 -25.74 65.07 28.69
CA SER A 108 -24.41 64.64 28.32
C SER A 108 -24.52 63.33 27.53
N GLY A 109 -24.50 63.45 26.21
CA GLY A 109 -24.65 62.32 25.34
C GLY A 109 -23.58 61.24 25.52
N ILE A 110 -23.80 60.07 24.94
CA ILE A 110 -22.79 58.99 24.84
C ILE A 110 -21.57 59.56 24.11
N ASN A 111 -20.40 59.44 24.71
CA ASN A 111 -19.15 59.94 24.13
C ASN A 111 -18.60 58.87 23.17
N THR A 112 -18.75 59.08 21.85
CA THR A 112 -18.28 58.15 20.82
C THR A 112 -16.76 58.15 20.64
N SER A 113 -16.05 59.21 21.07
CA SER A 113 -14.60 59.35 20.88
C SER A 113 -13.76 58.41 21.76
N THR A 114 -14.33 57.88 22.84
CA THR A 114 -13.68 56.95 23.76
C THR A 114 -14.00 55.50 23.50
N ILE A 115 -14.92 55.20 22.56
CA ILE A 115 -15.36 53.86 22.28
C ILE A 115 -14.30 53.13 21.43
N SER A 116 -13.90 51.95 21.89
CA SER A 116 -13.06 51.02 21.15
C SER A 116 -13.78 49.69 20.93
N VAL A 117 -13.60 49.13 19.75
CA VAL A 117 -14.16 47.82 19.41
C VAL A 117 -13.01 46.88 18.99
N THR A 118 -12.98 45.72 19.58
CA THR A 118 -12.06 44.65 19.24
C THR A 118 -12.84 43.41 18.79
N THR A 119 -12.33 42.69 17.79
CA THR A 119 -12.97 41.48 17.26
C THR A 119 -12.04 40.29 17.34
N THR A 120 -12.61 39.09 17.58
CA THR A 120 -11.93 37.82 17.39
C THR A 120 -12.60 37.12 16.22
N PRO A 121 -11.86 36.70 15.17
CA PRO A 121 -12.45 36.07 14.00
C PRO A 121 -13.06 34.70 14.32
N ILE A 122 -13.90 34.21 13.44
CA ILE A 122 -14.41 32.84 13.46
C ILE A 122 -13.25 31.86 13.30
N THR A 123 -13.16 30.85 14.16
CA THR A 123 -12.01 29.93 14.20
C THR A 123 -12.13 28.81 13.20
N CYS A 124 -13.32 28.22 13.05
CA CYS A 124 -13.58 27.12 12.13
C CYS A 124 -14.75 27.45 11.20
N ILE A 125 -14.82 26.78 10.06
CA ILE A 125 -15.96 26.90 9.17
C ILE A 125 -17.24 26.56 9.94
N ASP A 126 -18.24 27.44 9.84
CA ASP A 126 -19.55 27.32 10.49
C ASP A 126 -19.51 27.17 12.03
N ALA A 127 -18.42 27.58 12.68
CA ALA A 127 -18.29 27.47 14.14
C ALA A 127 -19.13 28.48 14.90
N ASP A 128 -19.57 29.56 14.27
CA ASP A 128 -20.38 30.61 14.89
C ASP A 128 -19.77 31.13 16.22
N ASP A 129 -18.44 31.23 16.30
CA ASP A 129 -17.68 31.54 17.54
C ASP A 129 -16.97 32.89 17.49
N GLY A 130 -17.29 33.71 16.52
CA GLY A 130 -16.79 35.08 16.44
C GLY A 130 -17.15 35.88 17.67
N THR A 131 -16.29 36.81 18.12
CA THR A 131 -16.57 37.70 19.22
C THR A 131 -16.32 39.15 18.86
N LEU A 132 -17.13 40.06 19.44
CA LEU A 132 -16.95 41.50 19.33
C LEU A 132 -17.06 42.12 20.73
N LYS A 133 -16.01 42.79 21.20
CA LYS A 133 -15.98 43.47 22.48
C LYS A 133 -15.98 44.99 22.25
N VAL A 134 -16.96 45.68 22.85
CA VAL A 134 -17.07 47.14 22.92
C VAL A 134 -16.57 47.57 24.25
N THR A 135 -15.73 48.62 24.34
CA THR A 135 -15.18 49.18 25.58
C THR A 135 -15.17 50.71 25.52
N GLY A 136 -15.00 51.36 26.67
CA GLY A 136 -14.81 52.82 26.76
C GLY A 136 -16.06 53.64 26.56
N VAL A 137 -17.25 53.07 26.75
CA VAL A 137 -18.53 53.80 26.67
C VAL A 137 -18.67 54.70 27.92
N THR A 138 -18.74 55.98 27.69
CA THR A 138 -18.90 57.03 28.76
C THR A 138 -19.95 58.03 28.30
N GLY A 139 -20.45 58.90 29.30
CA GLY A 139 -21.57 59.80 29.01
C GLY A 139 -22.92 59.08 28.91
N GLY A 140 -23.99 59.80 28.54
CA GLY A 140 -25.33 59.23 28.48
C GLY A 140 -25.89 58.80 29.82
N ALA A 141 -27.06 58.22 29.88
CA ALA A 141 -27.72 57.69 31.05
C ALA A 141 -27.62 56.16 31.12
N ARG A 142 -27.14 55.61 32.25
CA ARG A 142 -27.08 54.14 32.45
C ARG A 142 -28.44 53.58 32.88
N PRO A 143 -28.79 52.30 32.55
CA PRO A 143 -27.99 51.33 31.89
C PRO A 143 -27.85 51.59 30.36
N TYR A 144 -26.80 51.01 29.76
CA TYR A 144 -26.64 51.01 28.32
C TYR A 144 -27.19 49.70 27.72
N HIS A 145 -27.79 49.81 26.54
CA HIS A 145 -28.26 48.72 25.70
C HIS A 145 -27.40 48.64 24.46
N TYR A 146 -26.58 47.59 24.35
CA TYR A 146 -25.72 47.33 23.21
C TYR A 146 -26.43 46.44 22.22
N ILE A 147 -26.50 46.87 20.97
CA ILE A 147 -27.20 46.17 19.89
C ILE A 147 -26.23 45.91 18.75
N LEU A 148 -26.05 44.63 18.40
CA LEU A 148 -25.25 44.23 17.23
C LEU A 148 -26.19 44.00 16.05
N VAL A 149 -26.14 44.88 15.06
CA VAL A 149 -27.04 44.88 13.89
C VAL A 149 -26.28 44.25 12.70
N ARG A 150 -26.84 43.19 12.13
CA ARG A 150 -26.31 42.60 10.93
C ARG A 150 -26.75 43.43 9.71
N THR A 151 -25.75 43.84 8.90
CA THR A 151 -25.99 44.72 7.72
C THR A 151 -25.86 43.99 6.39
N SER A 152 -25.33 42.74 6.36
CA SER A 152 -24.94 42.03 5.17
C SER A 152 -25.98 41.05 4.63
N ALA A 153 -27.11 40.83 5.23
CA ALA A 153 -28.23 40.03 4.73
C ALA A 153 -29.32 39.80 5.78
N THR A 154 -30.43 39.21 5.39
CA THR A 154 -31.53 38.76 6.26
C THR A 154 -31.05 37.70 7.26
N GLY A 155 -30.75 38.13 8.48
CA GLY A 155 -30.45 37.26 9.62
C GLY A 155 -30.97 37.94 10.88
N SER A 156 -31.37 37.16 11.87
CA SER A 156 -31.72 37.70 13.18
C SER A 156 -30.48 38.30 13.84
N ASP A 157 -30.65 39.49 14.43
CA ASP A 157 -29.64 40.11 15.25
C ASP A 157 -29.38 39.22 16.48
N LEU A 158 -28.18 39.35 17.03
CA LEU A 158 -27.87 38.73 18.32
C LEU A 158 -28.68 39.39 19.42
N PRO A 159 -28.93 38.72 20.56
CA PRO A 159 -29.62 39.32 21.69
C PRO A 159 -28.94 40.62 22.11
N GLU A 160 -29.78 41.62 22.44
CA GLU A 160 -29.33 42.86 23.04
C GLU A 160 -28.64 42.59 24.39
N ILE A 161 -27.57 43.32 24.68
CA ILE A 161 -26.88 43.25 25.97
C ILE A 161 -27.16 44.55 26.77
N ALA A 162 -27.92 44.43 27.86
CA ALA A 162 -28.17 45.53 28.78
C ALA A 162 -27.23 45.45 29.99
N THR A 163 -26.47 46.53 30.24
CA THR A 163 -25.52 46.57 31.35
C THR A 163 -25.29 48.01 31.86
N ASN A 164 -24.97 48.14 33.14
CA ASN A 164 -24.49 49.37 33.72
C ASN A 164 -23.00 49.66 33.47
N GLU A 165 -22.29 48.66 32.90
CA GLU A 165 -20.87 48.79 32.58
C GLU A 165 -20.67 49.53 31.26
N GLY A 166 -19.51 50.21 31.14
CA GLY A 166 -19.10 50.88 29.89
C GLY A 166 -18.51 49.94 28.85
N GLU A 167 -18.81 48.64 28.98
CA GLU A 167 -18.35 47.60 28.05
C GLU A 167 -19.39 46.49 27.87
N ALA A 168 -19.32 45.81 26.70
CA ALA A 168 -20.11 44.61 26.42
C ALA A 168 -19.35 43.72 25.47
N THR A 169 -19.59 42.40 25.54
CA THR A 169 -19.00 41.39 24.64
C THR A 169 -20.09 40.55 24.01
N PHE A 170 -20.16 40.59 22.71
CA PHE A 170 -20.98 39.69 21.91
C PHE A 170 -20.17 38.44 21.57
N THR A 171 -20.77 37.27 21.73
CA THR A 171 -20.21 35.96 21.38
C THR A 171 -21.18 35.22 20.46
N GLY A 172 -20.72 34.20 19.78
CA GLY A 172 -21.58 33.43 18.87
C GLY A 172 -21.86 34.16 17.55
N ILE A 173 -20.94 35.03 17.12
CA ILE A 173 -21.13 35.82 15.91
C ILE A 173 -20.91 34.96 14.68
N LYS A 174 -21.92 34.94 13.81
CA LYS A 174 -21.91 34.23 12.52
C LYS A 174 -21.20 35.03 11.43
N PRO A 175 -20.81 34.41 10.35
CA PRO A 175 -20.28 35.14 9.20
C PRO A 175 -21.27 36.22 8.72
N GLY A 176 -20.76 37.41 8.52
CA GLY A 176 -21.56 38.56 8.10
C GLY A 176 -20.85 39.88 8.42
N THR A 177 -21.50 40.98 8.03
CA THR A 177 -21.03 42.34 8.33
C THR A 177 -21.99 42.96 9.34
N TYR A 178 -21.44 43.59 10.36
CA TYR A 178 -22.18 44.11 11.51
C TYR A 178 -21.81 45.54 11.79
N ARG A 179 -22.77 46.29 12.41
CA ARG A 179 -22.53 47.55 13.09
C ARG A 179 -22.96 47.45 14.54
N VAL A 180 -22.44 48.31 15.39
CA VAL A 180 -22.82 48.39 16.79
C VAL A 180 -23.62 49.67 17.01
N ASP A 181 -24.83 49.55 17.58
CA ASP A 181 -25.63 50.66 18.07
C ASP A 181 -25.68 50.58 19.61
N ILE A 182 -25.59 51.74 20.31
CA ILE A 182 -25.70 51.84 21.77
C ILE A 182 -26.82 52.78 22.09
N VAL A 183 -27.75 52.32 22.92
CA VAL A 183 -28.89 53.10 23.39
C VAL A 183 -28.78 53.26 24.90
N ASP A 184 -28.96 54.48 25.41
CA ASP A 184 -28.93 54.73 26.83
C ASP A 184 -30.33 54.64 27.51
N ALA A 185 -30.42 54.71 28.81
CA ALA A 185 -31.70 54.66 29.58
C ALA A 185 -32.70 55.75 29.23
N LYS A 186 -32.32 56.78 28.50
CA LYS A 186 -33.18 57.81 27.96
C LYS A 186 -33.59 57.61 26.52
N ASN A 187 -33.32 56.41 25.95
CA ASN A 187 -33.55 56.09 24.57
C ASN A 187 -32.73 56.94 23.58
N CYS A 188 -31.59 57.51 24.04
CA CYS A 188 -30.65 58.19 23.14
C CYS A 188 -29.72 57.21 22.51
N SER A 189 -29.70 57.15 21.18
CA SER A 189 -28.89 56.16 20.45
C SER A 189 -27.70 56.78 19.73
N VAL A 190 -26.60 56.05 19.69
CA VAL A 190 -25.43 56.35 18.85
C VAL A 190 -25.03 55.09 18.08
N THR A 191 -24.62 55.28 16.84
CA THR A 191 -23.98 54.23 16.05
C THR A 191 -22.46 54.36 16.22
N VAL A 192 -21.81 53.29 16.66
CA VAL A 192 -20.34 53.22 16.74
C VAL A 192 -19.75 53.22 15.35
N ALA A 193 -18.77 54.10 15.14
CA ALA A 193 -18.11 54.18 13.84
C ALA A 193 -17.38 52.86 13.49
N GLY A 194 -17.57 52.38 12.25
CA GLY A 194 -16.94 51.18 11.77
C GLY A 194 -17.95 50.13 11.28
N SER A 195 -17.41 49.20 10.48
CA SER A 195 -18.13 48.03 9.97
C SER A 195 -17.27 46.80 10.29
N TYR A 196 -17.86 45.81 10.94
CA TYR A 196 -17.16 44.68 11.51
C TYR A 196 -17.54 43.42 10.70
N THR A 197 -16.59 42.91 9.89
CA THR A 197 -16.85 41.77 9.02
C THR A 197 -16.25 40.50 9.60
N PHE A 198 -17.07 39.48 9.71
CA PHE A 198 -16.68 38.11 10.08
C PHE A 198 -16.83 37.19 8.88
N THR A 199 -15.78 36.47 8.54
CA THR A 199 -15.78 35.51 7.41
C THR A 199 -15.45 34.13 7.91
N ASN A 200 -16.01 33.09 7.28
CA ASN A 200 -15.54 31.72 7.48
C ASN A 200 -14.08 31.59 7.02
N PRO A 201 -13.23 30.89 7.76
CA PRO A 201 -11.94 30.48 7.25
C PRO A 201 -12.14 29.55 6.05
N GLN A 202 -11.13 29.44 5.19
CA GLN A 202 -11.14 28.48 4.08
C GLN A 202 -11.21 27.05 4.63
N PRO A 203 -12.01 26.14 4.04
CA PRO A 203 -12.07 24.76 4.49
C PRO A 203 -10.70 24.09 4.32
N ILE A 204 -10.35 23.20 5.25
CA ILE A 204 -9.14 22.38 5.12
C ILE A 204 -9.36 21.39 3.99
N THR A 205 -8.41 21.36 3.05
CA THR A 205 -8.38 20.44 1.91
C THR A 205 -7.09 19.66 1.89
N ALA A 206 -7.12 18.43 1.36
CA ALA A 206 -5.96 17.61 1.09
C ALA A 206 -6.34 16.52 0.08
N ASP A 207 -5.34 15.86 -0.47
CA ASP A 207 -5.50 14.72 -1.37
C ASP A 207 -4.55 13.60 -0.97
N ILE A 208 -4.85 12.37 -1.43
CA ILE A 208 -3.95 11.24 -1.35
C ILE A 208 -3.19 11.13 -2.67
N ASP A 209 -1.88 11.14 -2.61
CA ASP A 209 -1.01 10.86 -3.75
C ASP A 209 -0.94 9.36 -3.98
N VAL A 210 -1.74 8.86 -4.91
CA VAL A 210 -1.80 7.43 -5.24
C VAL A 210 -0.51 6.93 -5.89
N THR A 211 0.27 7.81 -6.52
CA THR A 211 1.53 7.44 -7.20
C THR A 211 2.64 7.16 -6.20
N ASN A 212 2.69 7.95 -5.12
CA ASN A 212 3.68 7.82 -4.05
C ASN A 212 3.13 7.09 -2.80
N SER A 213 2.05 6.31 -2.96
CA SER A 213 1.46 5.48 -1.91
C SER A 213 1.53 4.01 -2.27
N THR A 214 1.60 3.15 -1.26
CA THR A 214 1.58 1.69 -1.42
C THR A 214 0.37 1.13 -0.68
N PHE A 215 -0.65 0.74 -1.42
CA PHE A 215 -1.91 0.25 -0.85
C PHE A 215 -1.98 -1.27 -0.72
N PHE A 216 -0.84 -1.92 -0.62
CA PHE A 216 -0.73 -3.34 -0.37
C PHE A 216 0.44 -3.66 0.56
N THR A 217 0.42 -4.86 1.14
CA THR A 217 1.54 -5.42 1.89
C THR A 217 1.68 -6.90 1.61
N CYS A 218 2.87 -7.44 1.77
CA CYS A 218 3.09 -8.86 1.69
C CYS A 218 2.57 -9.56 2.94
N TYR A 219 2.22 -10.84 2.80
CA TYR A 219 1.68 -11.63 3.90
C TYR A 219 2.54 -11.56 5.16
N GLY A 220 1.91 -11.17 6.27
CA GLY A 220 2.57 -11.04 7.57
C GLY A 220 3.48 -9.82 7.72
N GLU A 221 3.48 -8.88 6.77
CA GLU A 221 4.27 -7.66 6.81
C GLU A 221 3.40 -6.42 7.01
N ASN A 222 4.03 -5.30 7.34
CA ASN A 222 3.43 -3.98 7.43
C ASN A 222 4.07 -3.06 6.40
N GLY A 223 3.89 -3.37 5.14
CA GLY A 223 4.52 -2.67 4.01
C GLY A 223 3.70 -1.55 3.40
N GLY A 224 2.46 -1.33 3.89
CA GLY A 224 1.58 -0.29 3.36
C GLY A 224 2.10 1.12 3.63
N SER A 225 1.80 2.06 2.74
CA SER A 225 2.08 3.47 2.91
C SER A 225 1.02 4.35 2.26
N VAL A 226 0.85 5.56 2.81
CA VAL A 226 0.02 6.60 2.22
C VAL A 226 0.75 7.93 2.25
N THR A 227 0.71 8.64 1.14
CA THR A 227 1.24 10.00 1.02
C THR A 227 0.07 10.97 0.90
N VAL A 228 0.00 11.92 1.84
CA VAL A 228 -0.99 12.99 1.89
C VAL A 228 -0.34 14.27 1.40
N HIS A 229 -0.93 14.94 0.44
CA HIS A 229 -0.39 16.16 -0.16
C HIS A 229 -1.46 17.21 -0.41
N ASN A 230 -1.07 18.38 -0.95
CA ASN A 230 -1.97 19.51 -1.25
C ASN A 230 -2.75 19.99 -0.02
N ILE A 231 -2.16 19.92 1.18
CA ILE A 231 -2.81 20.39 2.39
C ILE A 231 -2.92 21.91 2.35
N ALA A 232 -4.15 22.43 2.43
CA ALA A 232 -4.42 23.87 2.34
C ALA A 232 -5.67 24.24 3.14
N GLY A 233 -5.92 25.57 3.33
CA GLY A 233 -7.06 26.09 4.08
C GLY A 233 -6.83 26.03 5.59
N GLY A 234 -7.88 26.29 6.39
CA GLY A 234 -7.77 26.38 7.84
C GLY A 234 -6.86 27.50 8.32
N THR A 235 -6.25 27.33 9.49
CA THR A 235 -5.43 28.35 10.14
C THR A 235 -4.15 27.75 10.74
N GLY A 236 -2.99 28.25 10.34
CA GLY A 236 -1.69 27.88 10.92
C GLY A 236 -1.15 26.55 10.42
N SER A 237 -0.53 25.77 11.29
CA SER A 237 0.00 24.44 10.99
C SER A 237 -1.02 23.35 11.25
N TYR A 238 -0.77 22.16 10.64
CA TYR A 238 -1.70 21.05 10.74
C TYR A 238 -1.15 19.88 11.57
N THR A 239 -2.07 19.13 12.14
CA THR A 239 -1.86 17.78 12.63
C THR A 239 -2.54 16.81 11.67
N VAL A 240 -1.78 15.92 11.06
CA VAL A 240 -2.27 14.89 10.14
C VAL A 240 -2.17 13.54 10.84
N ASN A 241 -3.29 12.84 10.98
CA ASN A 241 -3.35 11.54 11.64
C ASN A 241 -3.93 10.51 10.68
N ILE A 242 -3.37 9.30 10.72
CA ILE A 242 -3.97 8.10 10.12
C ILE A 242 -4.70 7.36 11.23
N VAL A 243 -5.98 7.11 11.05
CA VAL A 243 -6.83 6.42 12.02
C VAL A 243 -7.55 5.24 11.37
N ARG A 244 -7.94 4.26 12.18
CA ARG A 244 -8.85 3.20 11.73
C ARG A 244 -10.28 3.67 11.76
N ALA A 245 -11.03 3.39 10.70
CA ALA A 245 -12.41 3.87 10.56
C ALA A 245 -13.41 3.21 11.53
N ASP A 246 -13.14 1.99 11.99
CA ASP A 246 -14.03 1.22 12.86
C ASP A 246 -14.05 1.71 14.32
N ASN A 247 -12.96 2.27 14.80
CA ASN A 247 -12.80 2.64 16.21
C ASN A 247 -12.07 3.95 16.45
N ASN A 248 -11.74 4.69 15.38
CA ASN A 248 -10.96 5.93 15.42
C ASN A 248 -9.58 5.80 16.12
N GLN A 249 -9.06 4.59 16.21
CA GLN A 249 -7.73 4.37 16.79
C GLN A 249 -6.67 5.05 15.91
N LYS A 250 -5.90 5.94 16.51
CA LYS A 250 -4.74 6.54 15.85
C LYS A 250 -3.66 5.49 15.62
N ILE A 251 -3.22 5.38 14.38
CA ILE A 251 -2.16 4.48 13.94
C ILE A 251 -0.83 5.21 13.84
N ASP A 252 -0.83 6.38 13.17
CA ASP A 252 0.35 7.23 13.02
C ASP A 252 -0.10 8.70 12.94
N GLY A 253 0.84 9.63 13.04
CA GLY A 253 0.51 11.05 12.90
C GLY A 253 1.73 11.95 12.88
N ARG A 254 1.53 13.09 12.26
CA ARG A 254 2.51 14.20 12.19
C ARG A 254 1.87 15.47 12.69
N SER A 255 2.62 16.28 13.41
CA SER A 255 2.22 17.61 13.87
C SER A 255 3.17 18.68 13.35
N GLY A 256 2.71 19.93 13.28
CA GLY A 256 3.50 21.03 12.73
C GLY A 256 3.64 20.98 11.20
N VAL A 257 2.75 20.27 10.53
CA VAL A 257 2.73 20.17 9.06
C VAL A 257 2.34 21.51 8.47
N THR A 258 3.04 21.97 7.46
CA THR A 258 2.80 23.27 6.80
C THR A 258 1.92 23.13 5.56
N ALA A 259 1.26 24.20 5.17
CA ALA A 259 0.49 24.22 3.92
C ALA A 259 1.38 23.89 2.70
N GLY A 260 0.87 23.09 1.77
CA GLY A 260 1.57 22.68 0.57
C GLY A 260 2.62 21.57 0.77
N SER A 261 2.88 21.13 2.01
CA SER A 261 3.79 20.01 2.24
C SER A 261 3.16 18.66 1.85
N SER A 262 4.02 17.65 1.71
CA SER A 262 3.66 16.27 1.46
C SER A 262 4.17 15.42 2.62
N GLU A 263 3.30 14.61 3.21
CA GLU A 263 3.61 13.75 4.36
C GLU A 263 3.35 12.29 4.02
N THR A 264 4.38 11.45 4.18
CA THR A 264 4.28 10.01 3.95
C THR A 264 4.24 9.25 5.27
N PHE A 265 3.24 8.40 5.40
CA PHE A 265 3.06 7.45 6.50
C PHE A 265 3.32 6.04 5.97
N SER A 266 4.31 5.35 6.51
CA SER A 266 4.74 4.02 6.09
C SER A 266 4.64 3.01 7.23
N GLY A 267 4.81 1.72 6.91
CA GLY A 267 4.69 0.66 7.91
C GLY A 267 3.25 0.37 8.30
N LEU A 268 2.30 0.67 7.42
CA LEU A 268 0.89 0.40 7.66
C LEU A 268 0.59 -1.09 7.51
N ALA A 269 -0.07 -1.65 8.51
CA ALA A 269 -0.56 -3.02 8.49
C ALA A 269 -1.68 -3.19 7.44
N PRO A 270 -1.99 -4.43 7.04
CA PRO A 270 -3.18 -4.67 6.22
C PRO A 270 -4.42 -4.15 6.93
N SER A 271 -5.33 -3.59 6.14
CA SER A 271 -6.65 -3.17 6.66
C SER A 271 -7.40 -4.39 7.17
N PRO A 272 -7.92 -4.39 8.40
CA PRO A 272 -8.74 -5.48 8.87
C PRO A 272 -9.96 -5.69 7.98
N LYS A 273 -10.48 -6.90 7.94
CA LYS A 273 -11.63 -7.25 7.09
C LYS A 273 -12.81 -6.31 7.36
N ASN A 274 -13.39 -5.75 6.30
CA ASN A 274 -14.52 -4.81 6.33
C ASN A 274 -14.22 -3.45 7.01
N THR A 275 -12.97 -3.02 7.07
CA THR A 275 -12.61 -1.67 7.54
C THR A 275 -11.56 -1.03 6.64
N TYR A 276 -11.25 0.21 6.89
CA TYR A 276 -10.32 1.00 6.12
C TYR A 276 -9.60 2.01 7.02
N TYR A 277 -8.61 2.67 6.49
CA TYR A 277 -7.93 3.80 7.13
C TYR A 277 -8.54 5.11 6.67
N GLN A 278 -8.53 6.10 7.56
CA GLN A 278 -8.93 7.47 7.28
C GLN A 278 -7.79 8.43 7.61
N VAL A 279 -7.70 9.49 6.82
CA VAL A 279 -6.83 10.63 7.08
C VAL A 279 -7.64 11.69 7.81
N VAL A 280 -7.24 12.04 9.01
CA VAL A 280 -7.85 13.11 9.82
C VAL A 280 -6.85 14.27 9.91
N ILE A 281 -7.25 15.42 9.41
CA ILE A 281 -6.42 16.64 9.44
C ILE A 281 -7.10 17.69 10.29
N GLN A 282 -6.34 18.22 11.24
CA GLN A 282 -6.75 19.34 12.10
C GLN A 282 -5.73 20.47 11.99
N ASP A 283 -6.22 21.70 12.00
CA ASP A 283 -5.37 22.90 12.08
C ASP A 283 -5.03 23.29 13.54
N THR A 284 -4.36 24.41 13.72
CA THR A 284 -3.97 24.94 15.04
C THR A 284 -5.19 25.25 15.91
N ASN A 285 -6.32 25.64 15.32
CA ASN A 285 -7.57 25.93 16.02
C ASN A 285 -8.40 24.66 16.28
N LYS A 286 -7.90 23.48 15.94
CA LYS A 286 -8.60 22.19 16.05
C LYS A 286 -9.75 22.00 15.06
N CYS A 287 -9.83 22.83 14.05
CA CYS A 287 -10.78 22.62 12.95
C CYS A 287 -10.41 21.37 12.19
N THR A 288 -11.38 20.53 11.88
CA THR A 288 -11.18 19.26 11.19
C THR A 288 -11.58 19.39 9.72
N MET A 289 -10.82 18.76 8.83
CA MET A 289 -11.20 18.65 7.42
C MET A 289 -12.56 17.97 7.28
N THR A 290 -13.45 18.56 6.50
CA THR A 290 -14.83 18.05 6.30
C THR A 290 -14.90 16.90 5.29
N LYS A 291 -14.02 16.88 4.27
CA LYS A 291 -13.94 15.79 3.29
C LYS A 291 -13.18 14.61 3.91
N THR A 292 -13.81 13.45 3.95
CA THR A 292 -13.16 12.22 4.39
C THR A 292 -12.25 11.69 3.29
N LEU A 293 -10.96 11.55 3.58
CA LEU A 293 -10.01 10.79 2.77
C LEU A 293 -9.85 9.40 3.38
N SER A 294 -10.11 8.36 2.58
CA SER A 294 -10.02 6.96 3.03
C SER A 294 -9.27 6.11 2.04
N PHE A 295 -8.63 5.05 2.54
CA PHE A 295 -7.91 4.07 1.74
C PHE A 295 -7.85 2.72 2.45
N THR A 296 -7.57 1.67 1.70
CA THR A 296 -7.34 0.32 2.22
C THR A 296 -5.92 -0.13 1.88
N VAL A 297 -5.34 -0.92 2.76
CA VAL A 297 -4.09 -1.65 2.50
C VAL A 297 -4.46 -3.12 2.37
N GLU A 298 -4.29 -3.70 1.19
CA GLU A 298 -4.55 -5.12 0.94
C GLU A 298 -3.38 -5.98 1.41
N GLU A 299 -3.66 -7.13 2.04
CA GLU A 299 -2.67 -8.15 2.31
C GLU A 299 -2.65 -9.16 1.15
N PHE A 300 -1.49 -9.36 0.55
CA PHE A 300 -1.33 -10.39 -0.46
C PHE A 300 -1.29 -11.78 0.19
N PRO A 301 -1.70 -12.82 -0.53
CA PRO A 301 -1.75 -14.18 0.01
C PRO A 301 -0.35 -14.70 0.37
N ASP A 302 -0.29 -15.63 1.31
CA ASP A 302 0.94 -16.36 1.63
C ASP A 302 1.44 -17.14 0.41
N ILE A 303 2.55 -16.72 -0.17
CA ILE A 303 3.25 -17.39 -1.27
C ILE A 303 4.51 -18.13 -0.78
N ALA A 304 4.64 -18.34 0.52
CA ALA A 304 5.80 -19.02 1.08
C ALA A 304 5.95 -20.45 0.54
N ILE A 305 7.17 -20.80 0.17
CA ILE A 305 7.52 -22.11 -0.34
C ILE A 305 7.68 -23.09 0.84
N SER A 306 6.89 -24.14 0.85
CA SER A 306 7.01 -25.22 1.82
C SER A 306 8.27 -26.03 1.58
N TYR A 307 8.41 -26.57 0.37
CA TYR A 307 9.63 -27.27 -0.07
C TYR A 307 9.80 -27.19 -1.58
N VAL A 308 11.04 -27.44 -2.01
CA VAL A 308 11.42 -27.61 -3.42
C VAL A 308 12.12 -28.96 -3.53
N GLU A 309 11.69 -29.78 -4.46
CA GLU A 309 12.32 -31.05 -4.76
C GLU A 309 12.48 -31.24 -6.27
N GLN A 310 13.38 -32.12 -6.65
CA GLN A 310 13.62 -32.50 -8.02
C GLN A 310 12.99 -33.88 -8.28
N GLU A 311 12.20 -33.98 -9.30
CA GLU A 311 11.69 -35.24 -9.82
C GLU A 311 12.20 -35.44 -11.25
N GLY A 312 12.97 -36.53 -11.45
CA GLY A 312 13.45 -36.88 -12.76
C GLY A 312 12.57 -37.97 -13.37
N THR A 313 12.10 -37.76 -14.57
CA THR A 313 11.36 -38.76 -15.37
C THR A 313 11.92 -38.83 -16.77
N CYS A 314 11.82 -40.02 -17.40
CA CYS A 314 12.15 -40.18 -18.78
C CYS A 314 10.95 -39.92 -19.67
N GLU A 315 11.11 -39.04 -20.63
CA GLU A 315 10.09 -38.80 -21.63
C GLU A 315 9.98 -40.01 -22.59
N MET A 316 8.87 -40.72 -22.52
CA MET A 316 8.69 -42.02 -23.23
C MET A 316 8.93 -41.98 -24.75
N ASN A 317 8.77 -40.82 -25.39
CA ASN A 317 8.84 -40.70 -26.84
C ASN A 317 10.17 -40.16 -27.36
N THR A 318 11.01 -39.58 -26.52
CA THR A 318 12.25 -38.92 -26.97
C THR A 318 13.51 -39.57 -26.41
N ASN A 319 13.38 -40.49 -25.47
CA ASN A 319 14.47 -41.05 -24.68
C ASN A 319 15.32 -39.98 -23.98
N ASN A 320 14.74 -38.81 -23.81
CA ASN A 320 15.36 -37.72 -23.07
C ASN A 320 14.98 -37.79 -21.60
N TYR A 321 15.96 -37.56 -20.75
CA TYR A 321 15.72 -37.40 -19.34
C TYR A 321 15.14 -35.99 -19.10
N VAL A 322 13.90 -35.90 -18.63
CA VAL A 322 13.25 -34.66 -18.29
C VAL A 322 13.18 -34.56 -16.79
N ASP A 323 13.81 -33.54 -16.24
CA ASP A 323 13.68 -33.20 -14.82
C ASP A 323 12.64 -32.12 -14.64
N HIS A 324 11.83 -32.33 -13.64
CA HIS A 324 10.90 -31.35 -13.14
C HIS A 324 11.39 -30.85 -11.78
N LEU A 325 11.43 -29.53 -11.62
CA LEU A 325 11.52 -28.96 -10.31
C LEU A 325 10.11 -28.81 -9.77
N ILE A 326 9.85 -29.42 -8.63
CA ILE A 326 8.57 -29.37 -7.95
C ILE A 326 8.64 -28.33 -6.84
N VAL A 327 7.81 -27.29 -6.95
CA VAL A 327 7.70 -26.24 -5.95
C VAL A 327 6.35 -26.39 -5.26
N ARG A 328 6.35 -26.68 -3.97
CA ARG A 328 5.14 -26.75 -3.18
C ARG A 328 4.99 -25.52 -2.31
N PHE A 329 3.87 -24.84 -2.44
CA PHE A 329 3.52 -23.68 -1.62
C PHE A 329 2.89 -24.10 -0.30
N ARG A 330 3.00 -23.24 0.71
CA ARG A 330 2.33 -23.43 1.99
C ARG A 330 0.82 -23.23 1.87
N ASN A 331 0.40 -22.23 1.13
CA ASN A 331 -1.01 -21.98 0.83
C ASN A 331 -1.54 -23.04 -0.13
N THR A 332 -2.73 -23.57 0.15
CA THR A 332 -3.38 -24.60 -0.68
C THR A 332 -4.13 -24.02 -1.88
N GLU A 333 -4.46 -22.73 -1.83
CA GLU A 333 -5.19 -22.01 -2.89
C GLU A 333 -4.29 -20.93 -3.48
N VAL A 334 -3.43 -21.31 -4.42
CA VAL A 334 -2.49 -20.40 -5.08
C VAL A 334 -3.06 -19.95 -6.42
N ASP A 335 -3.19 -18.64 -6.62
CA ASP A 335 -3.56 -18.07 -7.91
C ASP A 335 -2.32 -17.93 -8.80
N TYR A 336 -2.05 -18.94 -9.61
CA TYR A 336 -0.89 -18.99 -10.49
C TYR A 336 -0.90 -17.93 -11.60
N SER A 337 -2.05 -17.33 -11.92
CA SER A 337 -2.11 -16.24 -12.91
C SER A 337 -1.36 -14.98 -12.49
N LYS A 338 -1.14 -14.84 -11.18
CA LYS A 338 -0.45 -13.70 -10.56
C LYS A 338 0.98 -14.01 -10.12
N ILE A 339 1.41 -15.27 -10.29
CA ILE A 339 2.71 -15.73 -9.79
C ILE A 339 3.64 -16.07 -10.94
N THR A 340 4.85 -15.58 -10.85
CA THR A 340 5.99 -15.94 -11.71
C THR A 340 7.18 -16.33 -10.85
N TYR A 341 8.16 -17.00 -11.46
CA TYR A 341 9.40 -17.33 -10.77
C TYR A 341 10.62 -16.82 -11.52
N SER A 342 11.74 -16.74 -10.83
CA SER A 342 13.07 -16.65 -11.39
C SER A 342 14.04 -17.54 -10.61
N LEU A 343 15.08 -18.05 -11.28
CA LEU A 343 16.11 -18.87 -10.68
C LEU A 343 17.40 -18.05 -10.52
N ASN A 344 18.09 -18.23 -9.40
CA ASN A 344 19.42 -17.66 -9.14
C ASN A 344 19.51 -16.14 -9.33
N GLY A 345 18.41 -15.42 -9.07
CA GLY A 345 18.37 -13.95 -9.16
C GLY A 345 18.39 -13.40 -10.58
N THR A 346 18.06 -14.20 -11.59
CA THR A 346 17.91 -13.72 -12.97
C THR A 346 16.79 -12.68 -13.05
N ALA A 347 16.96 -11.67 -13.89
CA ALA A 347 15.94 -10.64 -14.10
C ALA A 347 14.70 -11.17 -14.85
N SER A 348 14.83 -12.29 -15.56
CA SER A 348 13.75 -12.91 -16.31
C SER A 348 12.77 -13.61 -15.38
N ARG A 349 11.50 -13.23 -15.45
CA ARG A 349 10.40 -13.84 -14.72
C ARG A 349 9.61 -14.75 -15.65
N THR A 350 9.39 -15.98 -15.25
CA THR A 350 8.77 -17.04 -16.07
C THR A 350 7.55 -17.60 -15.35
N ALA A 351 6.52 -17.97 -16.12
CA ALA A 351 5.38 -18.71 -15.59
C ALA A 351 5.76 -20.18 -15.38
N PHE A 352 5.07 -20.84 -14.46
CA PHE A 352 5.24 -22.28 -14.26
C PHE A 352 4.74 -23.07 -15.47
N THR A 353 5.38 -24.19 -15.76
CA THR A 353 5.04 -25.03 -16.92
C THR A 353 3.77 -25.83 -16.70
N ARG A 354 3.53 -26.26 -15.47
CA ARG A 354 2.33 -26.98 -15.04
C ARG A 354 2.03 -26.68 -13.58
N THR A 355 0.76 -26.67 -13.21
CA THR A 355 0.31 -26.41 -11.84
C THR A 355 -0.83 -27.35 -11.45
N VAL A 356 -0.82 -27.84 -10.20
CA VAL A 356 -1.88 -28.72 -9.65
C VAL A 356 -2.04 -28.41 -8.16
N GLY A 357 -3.17 -27.84 -7.77
CA GLY A 357 -3.42 -27.45 -6.36
C GLY A 357 -2.36 -26.44 -5.89
N ASN A 358 -1.62 -26.79 -4.83
CA ASN A 358 -0.51 -25.96 -4.32
C ASN A 358 0.88 -26.39 -4.81
N ILE A 359 0.94 -27.13 -5.93
CA ILE A 359 2.16 -27.64 -6.54
C ILE A 359 2.35 -26.99 -7.90
N ALA A 360 3.54 -26.47 -8.14
CA ALA A 360 3.97 -25.94 -9.42
C ALA A 360 5.21 -26.67 -9.92
N TYR A 361 5.31 -26.84 -11.24
CA TYR A 361 6.37 -27.55 -11.92
C TYR A 361 7.15 -26.60 -12.82
N ILE A 362 8.45 -26.79 -12.85
CA ILE A 362 9.39 -26.08 -13.70
C ILE A 362 10.15 -27.13 -14.51
N ASP A 363 10.00 -27.10 -15.81
CA ASP A 363 10.71 -27.97 -16.72
C ASP A 363 11.96 -27.27 -17.25
N ASN A 364 12.95 -28.05 -17.67
CA ASN A 364 14.17 -27.56 -18.33
C ASN A 364 14.95 -26.49 -17.52
N PHE A 365 15.00 -26.64 -16.21
CA PHE A 365 15.80 -25.74 -15.37
C PHE A 365 17.31 -26.07 -15.52
N ASP A 366 18.15 -25.06 -15.26
CA ASP A 366 19.61 -25.23 -15.30
C ASP A 366 20.09 -26.16 -14.17
N ARG A 367 20.75 -27.25 -14.56
CA ARG A 367 21.31 -28.27 -13.64
C ARG A 367 22.80 -28.10 -13.37
N THR A 368 23.46 -27.18 -14.04
CA THR A 368 24.91 -27.02 -13.91
C THR A 368 25.32 -26.53 -12.54
N THR A 369 24.42 -25.81 -11.86
CA THR A 369 24.64 -25.26 -10.52
C THR A 369 23.99 -26.15 -9.46
N ARG A 370 24.81 -26.72 -8.57
CA ARG A 370 24.32 -27.64 -7.52
C ARG A 370 23.40 -26.99 -6.49
N THR A 371 23.68 -25.77 -6.09
CA THR A 371 22.83 -25.01 -5.16
C THR A 371 22.17 -23.89 -5.89
N GLN A 372 20.85 -23.88 -5.91
CA GLN A 372 20.05 -22.87 -6.59
C GLN A 372 19.08 -22.21 -5.64
N THR A 373 18.66 -21.00 -5.98
CA THR A 373 17.63 -20.26 -5.26
C THR A 373 16.50 -19.92 -6.22
N ILE A 374 15.30 -20.38 -5.89
CA ILE A 374 14.09 -19.95 -6.58
C ILE A 374 13.51 -18.73 -5.87
N HIS A 375 13.18 -17.73 -6.65
CA HIS A 375 12.46 -16.54 -6.21
C HIS A 375 11.07 -16.58 -6.82
N ILE A 376 10.06 -16.47 -5.98
CA ILE A 376 8.65 -16.37 -6.38
C ILE A 376 8.24 -14.90 -6.33
N HIS A 377 7.58 -14.45 -7.37
CA HIS A 377 7.10 -13.08 -7.50
C HIS A 377 5.59 -13.10 -7.65
N TYR A 378 4.89 -12.48 -6.71
CA TYR A 378 3.46 -12.21 -6.83
C TYR A 378 3.27 -10.80 -7.38
N THR A 379 2.54 -10.66 -8.47
CA THR A 379 2.30 -9.38 -9.13
C THR A 379 0.88 -8.89 -8.82
N ALA A 380 0.76 -7.68 -8.31
CA ALA A 380 -0.52 -7.04 -8.10
C ALA A 380 -1.22 -6.75 -9.44
N VAL A 381 -2.56 -6.78 -9.42
CA VAL A 381 -3.38 -6.32 -10.55
C VAL A 381 -3.56 -4.81 -10.42
N ALA A 382 -3.43 -4.08 -11.52
CA ALA A 382 -3.68 -2.64 -11.54
C ALA A 382 -5.00 -2.26 -10.80
N PRO A 383 -5.04 -1.14 -10.04
CA PRO A 383 -4.12 0.00 -10.10
C PRO A 383 -2.90 -0.08 -9.15
N ILE A 384 -2.75 -1.17 -8.41
CA ILE A 384 -1.67 -1.34 -7.44
C ILE A 384 -0.41 -1.77 -8.17
N THR A 385 0.64 -0.95 -8.15
CA THR A 385 1.94 -1.29 -8.74
C THR A 385 2.88 -1.80 -7.67
N GLY A 386 3.38 -3.01 -7.83
CA GLY A 386 4.32 -3.62 -6.90
C GLY A 386 4.27 -5.14 -6.95
N TYR A 387 5.17 -5.78 -6.24
CA TYR A 387 5.22 -7.23 -6.16
C TYR A 387 5.75 -7.68 -4.81
N CYS A 388 5.24 -8.81 -4.33
CA CYS A 388 5.80 -9.53 -3.19
C CYS A 388 6.71 -10.64 -3.68
N THR A 389 7.78 -10.89 -2.94
CA THR A 389 8.73 -11.95 -3.27
C THR A 389 8.97 -12.85 -2.07
N THR A 390 9.13 -14.13 -2.34
CA THR A 390 9.71 -15.09 -1.40
C THR A 390 10.76 -15.91 -2.11
N SER A 391 11.67 -16.50 -1.37
CA SER A 391 12.73 -17.33 -1.97
C SER A 391 12.99 -18.58 -1.15
N LYS A 392 13.49 -19.60 -1.84
CA LYS A 392 13.93 -20.86 -1.23
C LYS A 392 15.18 -21.35 -1.93
N THR A 393 16.21 -21.64 -1.15
CA THR A 393 17.41 -22.29 -1.64
C THR A 393 17.24 -23.80 -1.54
N PHE A 394 17.66 -24.52 -2.56
CA PHE A 394 17.57 -25.97 -2.67
C PHE A 394 18.82 -26.53 -3.38
N THR A 395 19.07 -27.81 -3.20
CA THR A 395 20.13 -28.52 -3.90
C THR A 395 19.57 -29.28 -5.09
N VAL A 396 20.31 -29.24 -6.19
CA VAL A 396 20.01 -29.98 -7.42
C VAL A 396 20.91 -31.20 -7.47
N ASP A 397 20.32 -32.38 -7.59
CA ASP A 397 21.07 -33.58 -7.88
C ASP A 397 21.58 -33.54 -9.31
N GLN A 398 22.88 -33.67 -9.47
CA GLN A 398 23.50 -33.68 -10.81
C GLN A 398 23.34 -35.06 -11.44
N ILE A 399 22.27 -35.27 -12.17
CA ILE A 399 22.07 -36.48 -12.95
C ILE A 399 22.74 -36.28 -14.31
N THR A 400 23.82 -37.04 -14.56
CA THR A 400 24.43 -37.07 -15.89
C THR A 400 23.57 -37.90 -16.84
N PRO A 401 23.38 -37.48 -18.09
CA PRO A 401 22.63 -38.26 -19.07
C PRO A 401 23.20 -39.67 -19.18
N LEU A 402 22.31 -40.66 -19.42
CA LEU A 402 22.73 -42.04 -19.72
C LEU A 402 23.49 -42.05 -21.05
N VAL A 403 24.75 -42.46 -21.02
CA VAL A 403 25.64 -42.53 -22.18
C VAL A 403 26.14 -43.96 -22.34
N LEU A 404 26.13 -44.45 -23.57
CA LEU A 404 26.66 -45.76 -23.92
C LEU A 404 27.97 -45.62 -24.67
N SER A 405 28.93 -46.45 -24.35
CA SER A 405 30.18 -46.60 -25.10
C SER A 405 30.51 -48.07 -25.34
N GLN A 406 31.06 -48.38 -26.51
CA GLN A 406 31.56 -49.67 -26.83
C GLN A 406 32.99 -49.83 -26.32
N VAL A 407 33.32 -50.97 -25.71
CA VAL A 407 34.70 -51.30 -25.33
C VAL A 407 35.47 -51.78 -26.56
N THR A 408 36.60 -51.16 -26.85
CA THR A 408 37.38 -51.41 -28.07
C THR A 408 38.18 -52.73 -28.05
N ASN A 409 38.43 -53.32 -26.88
CA ASN A 409 39.28 -54.51 -26.72
C ASN A 409 38.47 -55.80 -26.52
N THR A 410 37.32 -55.96 -27.17
CA THR A 410 36.54 -57.19 -27.10
C THR A 410 36.97 -58.17 -28.17
N THR A 411 36.84 -59.49 -27.91
CA THR A 411 37.13 -60.54 -28.90
C THR A 411 36.20 -60.44 -30.09
N LEU A 412 36.51 -61.09 -31.24
CA LEU A 412 35.66 -61.05 -32.40
C LEU A 412 34.21 -61.51 -32.15
N ASN A 413 34.07 -62.47 -31.27
CA ASN A 413 32.75 -63.05 -30.97
C ASN A 413 32.04 -62.43 -29.78
N THR A 414 32.58 -61.39 -29.24
CA THR A 414 31.97 -60.68 -28.11
C THR A 414 32.00 -59.19 -28.35
N THR A 415 31.04 -58.50 -27.79
CA THR A 415 31.05 -57.06 -27.67
C THR A 415 30.67 -56.67 -26.24
N GLU A 416 31.28 -55.63 -25.73
CA GLU A 416 31.00 -55.11 -24.40
C GLU A 416 30.58 -53.67 -24.50
N VAL A 417 29.55 -53.31 -23.73
CA VAL A 417 28.99 -51.96 -23.68
C VAL A 417 29.07 -51.48 -22.26
N ILE A 418 29.63 -50.30 -22.09
CA ILE A 418 29.64 -49.60 -20.80
C ILE A 418 28.60 -48.50 -20.82
N ALA A 419 27.68 -48.54 -19.87
CA ALA A 419 26.76 -47.48 -19.59
C ALA A 419 27.34 -46.59 -18.44
N THR A 420 27.23 -45.29 -18.61
CA THR A 420 27.62 -44.31 -17.59
C THR A 420 26.54 -43.23 -17.48
N GLY A 421 26.43 -42.57 -16.34
CA GLY A 421 25.35 -41.58 -16.09
C GLY A 421 24.01 -42.26 -15.83
N GLY A 422 22.91 -41.55 -16.07
CA GLY A 422 21.58 -42.01 -15.68
C GLY A 422 21.43 -42.10 -14.14
N VAL A 423 20.38 -42.78 -13.71
CA VAL A 423 20.11 -43.07 -12.30
C VAL A 423 20.38 -44.51 -11.97
N THR A 424 21.28 -44.77 -11.04
CA THR A 424 21.50 -46.10 -10.47
C THR A 424 21.07 -46.13 -9.02
N SER A 425 20.42 -47.20 -8.60
CA SER A 425 20.10 -47.42 -7.19
C SER A 425 20.99 -48.53 -6.62
N THR A 426 21.05 -48.63 -5.30
CA THR A 426 21.75 -49.70 -4.58
C THR A 426 21.14 -51.08 -4.87
N VAL A 427 19.90 -51.11 -5.38
CA VAL A 427 19.14 -52.34 -5.63
C VAL A 427 19.08 -52.68 -7.15
N LYS A 428 19.08 -51.67 -8.02
CA LYS A 428 18.97 -51.85 -9.47
C LYS A 428 20.04 -51.01 -10.16
N GLY A 429 20.97 -51.65 -10.88
CA GLY A 429 21.90 -50.98 -11.77
C GLY A 429 21.32 -50.77 -13.17
N TYR A 430 22.15 -50.88 -14.21
CA TYR A 430 21.68 -50.86 -15.58
C TYR A 430 21.17 -52.21 -16.00
N THR A 431 20.11 -52.26 -16.82
CA THR A 431 19.62 -53.44 -17.48
C THR A 431 19.98 -53.35 -18.97
N TYR A 432 20.73 -54.36 -19.49
CA TYR A 432 21.17 -54.42 -20.86
C TYR A 432 20.27 -55.34 -21.69
N TYR A 433 19.98 -54.92 -22.88
CA TYR A 433 19.24 -55.71 -23.88
C TYR A 433 20.10 -55.76 -25.16
N PHE A 434 20.30 -56.97 -25.71
CA PHE A 434 20.97 -57.14 -26.97
C PHE A 434 20.01 -57.82 -27.95
N ASN A 435 19.84 -57.21 -29.13
CA ASN A 435 18.87 -57.66 -30.14
C ASN A 435 17.48 -57.97 -29.56
N GLY A 436 17.03 -57.09 -28.65
CA GLY A 436 15.73 -57.20 -27.97
C GLY A 436 15.66 -58.23 -26.84
N VAL A 437 16.72 -58.97 -26.53
CA VAL A 437 16.78 -59.97 -25.45
C VAL A 437 17.34 -59.34 -24.16
N ASP A 438 16.62 -59.49 -23.08
CA ASP A 438 17.04 -59.02 -21.74
C ASP A 438 18.26 -59.85 -21.28
N SER A 439 19.32 -59.15 -20.91
CA SER A 439 20.57 -59.70 -20.41
C SER A 439 20.85 -59.31 -18.95
N GLY A 440 19.90 -58.65 -18.29
CA GLY A 440 20.06 -58.17 -16.91
C GLY A 440 21.19 -57.14 -16.81
N ASP A 441 22.07 -57.33 -15.85
CA ASP A 441 23.26 -56.50 -15.63
C ASP A 441 24.48 -56.89 -16.50
N ASN A 442 24.33 -57.93 -17.32
CA ASN A 442 25.42 -58.43 -18.17
C ASN A 442 25.65 -57.49 -19.36
N ARG A 443 26.76 -56.76 -19.31
CA ARG A 443 27.20 -55.79 -20.32
C ARG A 443 27.95 -56.40 -21.50
N VAL A 444 28.26 -57.73 -21.45
CA VAL A 444 29.00 -58.45 -22.49
C VAL A 444 28.04 -59.32 -23.28
N TYR A 445 28.03 -59.12 -24.57
CA TYR A 445 27.23 -59.95 -25.50
C TYR A 445 28.10 -60.86 -26.33
N LYS A 446 27.77 -62.13 -26.33
CA LYS A 446 28.38 -63.10 -27.25
C LYS A 446 27.62 -63.10 -28.58
N ILE A 447 28.31 -62.70 -29.64
CA ILE A 447 27.75 -62.60 -30.97
C ILE A 447 27.37 -64.00 -31.45
N LYS A 448 26.17 -64.14 -32.00
CA LYS A 448 25.60 -65.40 -32.47
C LYS A 448 25.60 -65.46 -33.98
N HIS A 449 25.71 -66.69 -34.54
CA HIS A 449 25.64 -66.92 -35.98
C HIS A 449 24.34 -66.34 -36.60
N ASN A 450 23.24 -66.46 -35.93
CA ASN A 450 21.91 -65.98 -36.38
C ASN A 450 21.60 -64.50 -36.01
N ASP A 451 22.55 -63.73 -35.42
CA ASP A 451 22.35 -62.30 -35.26
C ASP A 451 22.20 -61.61 -36.64
N PRO A 452 21.42 -60.50 -36.69
CA PRO A 452 21.27 -59.72 -37.91
C PRO A 452 22.62 -59.40 -38.56
N GLU A 453 22.70 -59.53 -39.90
CA GLU A 453 23.95 -59.27 -40.60
C GLU A 453 23.77 -58.43 -41.85
N ARG A 454 24.87 -57.80 -42.24
CA ARG A 454 25.05 -57.14 -43.53
C ARG A 454 26.34 -57.66 -44.18
N ILE A 455 26.33 -57.85 -45.47
CA ILE A 455 27.54 -58.17 -46.24
C ILE A 455 28.06 -56.88 -46.85
N ASP A 456 29.28 -56.52 -46.51
CA ASP A 456 29.96 -55.31 -47.01
C ASP A 456 31.32 -55.71 -47.58
N ASN A 457 31.51 -55.55 -48.92
CA ASN A 457 32.74 -55.93 -49.63
C ASN A 457 33.18 -57.36 -49.32
N GLY A 458 32.22 -58.30 -49.21
CA GLY A 458 32.49 -59.70 -48.89
C GLY A 458 32.76 -60.01 -47.40
N ARG A 459 32.72 -59.05 -46.58
CA ARG A 459 32.84 -59.21 -45.11
C ARG A 459 31.46 -59.33 -44.47
N ARG A 460 31.30 -60.30 -43.59
CA ARG A 460 30.09 -60.46 -42.80
C ARG A 460 30.16 -59.52 -41.60
N ILE A 461 29.26 -58.56 -41.56
CA ILE A 461 29.15 -57.59 -40.41
C ILE A 461 27.90 -57.92 -39.64
N LYS A 462 28.03 -58.37 -38.40
CA LYS A 462 26.93 -58.57 -37.46
C LYS A 462 26.50 -57.24 -36.90
N ILE A 463 25.20 -57.02 -36.92
CA ILE A 463 24.55 -55.83 -36.40
C ILE A 463 23.96 -56.20 -35.02
N ILE A 464 24.44 -55.57 -33.97
CA ILE A 464 23.97 -55.77 -32.60
C ILE A 464 23.24 -54.51 -32.16
N GLU A 465 21.94 -54.59 -32.03
CA GLU A 465 21.15 -53.53 -31.44
C GLU A 465 21.25 -53.64 -29.93
N VAL A 466 21.75 -52.56 -29.30
CA VAL A 466 21.90 -52.50 -27.85
C VAL A 466 20.91 -51.47 -27.32
N LYS A 467 20.16 -51.89 -26.32
CA LYS A 467 19.32 -51.01 -25.49
C LYS A 467 19.77 -51.16 -24.05
N VAL A 468 19.96 -50.06 -23.36
CA VAL A 468 20.26 -50.05 -21.92
C VAL A 468 19.22 -49.19 -21.20
N GLU A 469 18.77 -49.70 -20.11
CA GLU A 469 17.77 -49.05 -19.21
C GLU A 469 18.39 -48.82 -17.84
N ASP A 470 18.25 -47.62 -17.31
CA ASP A 470 18.68 -47.27 -15.94
C ASP A 470 17.64 -47.65 -14.88
N ALA A 471 17.90 -47.33 -13.61
CA ALA A 471 17.01 -47.68 -12.50
C ALA A 471 15.64 -46.98 -12.55
N GLN A 472 15.52 -45.88 -13.27
CA GLN A 472 14.26 -45.13 -13.44
C GLN A 472 13.56 -45.46 -14.78
N GLY A 473 14.11 -46.36 -15.56
CA GLY A 473 13.53 -46.77 -16.86
C GLY A 473 13.95 -45.86 -18.02
N CYS A 474 14.95 -44.99 -17.82
CA CYS A 474 15.54 -44.25 -18.94
C CYS A 474 16.28 -45.19 -19.87
N VAL A 475 16.05 -45.06 -21.16
CA VAL A 475 16.55 -45.92 -22.19
C VAL A 475 17.55 -45.20 -23.09
N ARG A 476 18.67 -45.85 -23.38
CA ARG A 476 19.55 -45.46 -24.48
C ARG A 476 19.77 -46.65 -25.40
N THR A 477 19.88 -46.35 -26.66
CA THR A 477 20.14 -47.35 -27.71
C THR A 477 21.41 -46.99 -28.46
N MET A 478 22.11 -47.99 -28.90
CA MET A 478 23.20 -47.86 -29.85
C MET A 478 23.23 -49.09 -30.77
N THR A 479 23.78 -48.94 -31.95
CA THR A 479 24.02 -50.04 -32.88
C THR A 479 25.51 -50.29 -32.93
N ILE A 480 25.90 -51.55 -32.75
CA ILE A 480 27.27 -52.00 -32.89
C ILE A 480 27.37 -52.81 -34.15
N GLU A 481 28.29 -52.43 -35.02
CA GLU A 481 28.64 -53.18 -36.20
C GLU A 481 29.99 -53.87 -35.94
N LYS A 482 29.98 -55.20 -36.08
CA LYS A 482 31.19 -55.96 -35.82
C LYS A 482 31.40 -57.02 -36.94
N GLU A 483 32.60 -57.02 -37.50
CA GLU A 483 32.96 -58.06 -38.43
C GLU A 483 32.96 -59.39 -37.70
N TYR A 484 32.26 -60.37 -38.30
CA TYR A 484 32.10 -61.71 -37.76
C TYR A 484 32.75 -62.70 -38.68
N LEU A 485 33.76 -63.39 -38.20
CA LEU A 485 34.41 -64.49 -38.93
C LEU A 485 33.75 -65.78 -38.54
N ASP A 486 32.89 -66.27 -39.44
CA ASP A 486 32.28 -67.60 -39.36
C ASP A 486 33.08 -68.54 -40.23
N ILE A 487 34.17 -69.09 -39.67
CA ILE A 487 35.03 -70.00 -40.37
C ILE A 487 34.36 -71.38 -40.34
N GLU A 488 33.90 -71.84 -41.46
CA GLU A 488 33.44 -73.21 -41.64
C GLU A 488 34.59 -74.09 -42.06
N VAL A 489 35.02 -74.97 -41.15
CA VAL A 489 36.11 -75.90 -41.45
C VAL A 489 35.51 -77.29 -41.72
N PRO A 490 35.72 -77.84 -42.91
CA PRO A 490 35.26 -79.19 -43.20
C PRO A 490 35.90 -80.17 -42.22
N ASN A 491 35.12 -81.15 -41.72
CA ASN A 491 35.60 -82.19 -40.81
C ASN A 491 36.08 -83.44 -41.53
N PHE A 492 35.86 -83.54 -42.87
CA PHE A 492 36.42 -84.55 -43.71
C PHE A 492 36.49 -84.04 -45.14
N PHE A 493 37.22 -84.81 -46.01
CA PHE A 493 37.23 -84.67 -47.45
C PHE A 493 37.58 -85.99 -48.13
N THR A 494 37.25 -86.11 -49.39
CA THR A 494 37.35 -87.34 -50.20
C THR A 494 37.96 -87.05 -51.57
N PRO A 495 39.31 -86.95 -51.67
CA PRO A 495 39.96 -86.63 -52.98
C PRO A 495 39.98 -87.83 -53.92
N ASP A 496 38.84 -88.19 -54.50
CA ASP A 496 38.66 -89.26 -55.42
C ASP A 496 38.42 -88.80 -56.86
N GLY A 497 38.35 -87.47 -57.09
CA GLY A 497 38.23 -86.80 -58.36
C GLY A 497 36.83 -86.68 -58.91
N ASP A 498 35.81 -86.90 -58.12
CA ASP A 498 34.40 -86.78 -58.51
C ASP A 498 33.87 -85.33 -58.51
N GLY A 499 34.66 -84.37 -58.04
CA GLY A 499 34.32 -82.97 -57.96
C GLY A 499 33.63 -82.58 -56.64
N VAL A 500 33.42 -83.51 -55.70
CA VAL A 500 32.75 -83.27 -54.42
C VAL A 500 33.72 -83.60 -53.31
N ASN A 501 34.01 -82.58 -52.48
CA ASN A 501 34.94 -82.67 -51.34
C ASN A 501 36.37 -83.18 -51.72
N ASP A 502 36.80 -82.93 -52.91
CA ASP A 502 38.14 -83.34 -53.40
C ASP A 502 39.27 -82.61 -52.74
N VAL A 503 38.97 -81.45 -52.16
CA VAL A 503 39.94 -80.65 -51.43
C VAL A 503 39.39 -80.27 -50.06
N TRP A 504 40.27 -80.31 -49.06
CA TRP A 504 39.95 -79.76 -47.75
C TRP A 504 40.23 -78.29 -47.78
N GLN A 505 39.19 -77.43 -47.66
CA GLN A 505 39.27 -75.97 -47.73
C GLN A 505 38.37 -75.34 -46.68
N PRO A 506 38.92 -74.67 -45.73
CA PRO A 506 38.12 -73.83 -44.85
C PRO A 506 37.40 -72.70 -45.62
N LYS A 507 36.11 -72.56 -45.39
CA LYS A 507 35.27 -71.56 -46.07
C LYS A 507 35.29 -70.25 -45.32
N TYR A 508 34.98 -69.16 -46.04
CA TYR A 508 34.84 -67.79 -45.54
C TYR A 508 36.14 -67.14 -45.05
N LEU A 509 37.31 -67.64 -45.47
CA LEU A 509 38.62 -67.05 -45.26
C LEU A 509 39.15 -66.24 -46.45
N ASP A 510 38.48 -66.27 -47.59
CA ASP A 510 38.96 -65.73 -48.88
C ASP A 510 39.27 -64.23 -48.85
N ASN A 511 38.57 -63.47 -47.96
CA ASN A 511 38.75 -62.04 -47.80
C ASN A 511 39.72 -61.65 -46.68
N ASN A 512 40.37 -62.65 -46.05
CA ASN A 512 41.29 -62.36 -44.93
C ASN A 512 42.72 -62.60 -45.38
N VAL A 513 43.31 -61.61 -46.02
CA VAL A 513 44.64 -61.70 -46.64
C VAL A 513 45.79 -62.04 -45.66
N ASN A 514 45.54 -61.89 -44.38
CA ASN A 514 46.52 -62.13 -43.27
C ASN A 514 46.31 -63.51 -42.62
N ALA A 515 45.37 -64.33 -43.05
CA ALA A 515 45.19 -65.66 -42.52
C ALA A 515 46.25 -66.62 -43.07
N ARG A 516 46.65 -67.58 -42.26
CA ARG A 516 47.51 -68.70 -42.67
C ARG A 516 46.93 -70.00 -42.16
N ILE A 517 46.95 -71.04 -43.01
CA ILE A 517 46.39 -72.33 -42.68
C ILE A 517 47.52 -73.34 -42.71
N TYR A 518 47.73 -74.01 -41.61
CA TYR A 518 48.71 -75.04 -41.49
C TYR A 518 48.02 -76.40 -41.29
N ILE A 519 48.49 -77.45 -42.03
CA ILE A 519 48.02 -78.78 -41.82
C ILE A 519 49.14 -79.65 -41.30
N PHE A 520 48.82 -80.47 -40.32
CA PHE A 520 49.76 -81.36 -39.65
C PHE A 520 49.29 -82.82 -39.75
N ASP A 521 50.29 -83.76 -39.89
CA ASP A 521 50.03 -85.16 -39.73
C ASP A 521 49.94 -85.57 -38.23
N ARG A 522 49.63 -86.88 -38.01
CA ARG A 522 49.49 -87.43 -36.64
C ARG A 522 50.76 -87.33 -35.80
N TYR A 523 51.87 -87.03 -36.40
CA TYR A 523 53.17 -86.91 -35.73
C TYR A 523 53.52 -85.41 -35.43
N GLY A 524 52.60 -84.51 -35.76
CA GLY A 524 52.80 -83.10 -35.59
C GLY A 524 53.70 -82.44 -36.64
N ARG A 525 54.01 -83.15 -37.74
CA ARG A 525 54.78 -82.60 -38.81
C ARG A 525 53.89 -81.75 -39.70
N ARG A 526 54.25 -80.51 -40.03
CA ARG A 526 53.52 -79.61 -40.92
C ARG A 526 53.66 -80.17 -42.37
N ILE A 527 52.54 -80.49 -42.97
CA ILE A 527 52.47 -81.11 -44.32
C ILE A 527 51.87 -80.18 -45.40
N ALA A 528 51.20 -79.13 -44.96
CA ALA A 528 50.73 -78.08 -45.87
C ALA A 528 50.75 -76.70 -45.17
N ASN A 529 50.90 -75.62 -45.99
CA ASN A 529 50.76 -74.23 -45.60
C ASN A 529 49.95 -73.58 -46.72
N LEU A 530 48.68 -73.28 -46.46
CA LEU A 530 47.73 -72.75 -47.40
C LEU A 530 47.49 -71.29 -47.18
N ALA A 531 47.30 -70.56 -48.27
CA ALA A 531 46.77 -69.23 -48.24
C ALA A 531 45.23 -69.25 -48.07
N PRO A 532 44.58 -68.16 -47.67
CA PRO A 532 43.12 -68.05 -47.71
C PRO A 532 42.59 -68.36 -49.07
N GLY A 533 41.55 -69.22 -49.16
CA GLY A 533 40.96 -69.67 -50.42
C GLY A 533 41.67 -70.86 -51.06
N GLU A 534 42.83 -71.25 -50.56
CA GLU A 534 43.49 -72.50 -51.07
C GLU A 534 42.95 -73.71 -50.30
N GLY A 535 42.86 -74.79 -51.01
CA GLY A 535 42.49 -76.13 -50.51
C GLY A 535 43.62 -77.13 -50.57
N TRP A 536 43.61 -78.06 -49.61
CA TRP A 536 44.57 -79.16 -49.59
C TRP A 536 43.98 -80.39 -50.28
N ASP A 537 44.67 -80.91 -51.30
CA ASP A 537 44.28 -82.06 -52.12
C ASP A 537 44.65 -83.42 -51.54
N GLY A 538 45.18 -83.42 -50.31
CA GLY A 538 45.60 -84.66 -49.67
C GLY A 538 46.97 -85.17 -50.13
N GLN A 539 47.81 -84.29 -50.71
CA GLN A 539 49.19 -84.67 -51.13
C GLN A 539 50.22 -83.92 -50.26
N TYR A 540 51.35 -84.59 -50.10
CA TYR A 540 52.54 -83.99 -49.48
C TYR A 540 53.79 -84.51 -50.23
N ASP A 541 54.66 -83.58 -50.68
CA ASP A 541 55.88 -83.88 -51.47
C ASP A 541 55.62 -84.82 -52.64
N GLY A 542 54.51 -84.54 -53.36
CA GLY A 542 54.11 -85.32 -54.53
C GLY A 542 53.60 -86.73 -54.25
N ARG A 543 53.36 -87.09 -53.00
CA ARG A 543 52.80 -88.37 -52.59
C ARG A 543 51.42 -88.21 -51.96
N LEU A 544 50.54 -89.14 -52.30
CA LEU A 544 49.23 -89.23 -51.68
C LEU A 544 49.38 -89.59 -50.18
N MET A 545 48.73 -88.79 -49.32
CA MET A 545 48.72 -89.04 -47.88
C MET A 545 47.65 -90.13 -47.57
N PRO A 546 47.90 -91.02 -46.59
CA PRO A 546 46.97 -92.06 -46.22
C PRO A 546 45.68 -91.57 -45.63
N SER A 547 44.58 -92.31 -45.75
CA SER A 547 43.33 -92.10 -45.07
C SER A 547 43.59 -92.01 -43.52
N GLY A 548 42.93 -91.10 -42.88
CA GLY A 548 43.10 -90.85 -41.42
C GLY A 548 42.93 -89.39 -41.01
N ASP A 549 43.16 -89.14 -39.72
CA ASP A 549 42.98 -87.83 -39.17
C ASP A 549 44.23 -86.94 -39.34
N TYR A 550 43.96 -85.69 -39.70
CA TYR A 550 44.92 -84.61 -39.85
C TYR A 550 44.49 -83.43 -38.96
N TRP A 551 45.45 -82.69 -38.53
CA TRP A 551 45.21 -81.54 -37.67
C TRP A 551 45.47 -80.23 -38.41
N TYR A 552 44.70 -79.18 -38.08
CA TYR A 552 44.91 -77.87 -38.66
C TYR A 552 45.10 -76.82 -37.63
N VAL A 553 45.81 -75.75 -37.98
CA VAL A 553 45.91 -74.52 -37.31
C VAL A 553 45.63 -73.41 -38.33
N ILE A 554 44.63 -72.61 -38.05
CA ILE A 554 44.33 -71.40 -38.82
C ILE A 554 44.72 -70.21 -37.97
N GLU A 555 45.71 -69.44 -38.41
CA GLU A 555 46.18 -68.25 -37.79
C GLU A 555 45.62 -67.03 -38.54
N ILE A 556 44.94 -66.16 -37.85
CA ILE A 556 44.50 -64.87 -38.37
C ILE A 556 45.41 -63.78 -37.75
N ASN A 557 46.28 -63.19 -38.57
CA ASN A 557 47.26 -62.18 -38.22
C ASN A 557 46.74 -60.82 -38.73
N ASP A 558 45.59 -60.37 -38.25
CA ASP A 558 45.09 -59.03 -38.57
C ASP A 558 45.33 -58.07 -37.35
N GLN A 559 45.80 -56.85 -37.63
CA GLN A 559 46.04 -55.87 -36.60
C GLN A 559 44.74 -55.43 -35.87
N LEU A 560 43.56 -55.62 -36.53
CA LEU A 560 42.26 -55.36 -35.99
C LEU A 560 41.70 -56.49 -35.11
N TYR A 561 42.27 -57.73 -35.22
CA TYR A 561 41.60 -58.91 -34.67
C TYR A 561 42.42 -59.69 -33.68
N ASP A 562 43.43 -59.16 -33.03
CA ASP A 562 44.31 -59.92 -32.13
C ASP A 562 44.61 -61.35 -32.64
N LYS A 563 45.83 -61.67 -32.80
CA LYS A 563 46.35 -62.96 -33.30
C LYS A 563 45.53 -64.17 -32.84
N ARG A 564 44.54 -64.61 -33.66
CA ARG A 564 43.68 -65.76 -33.35
C ARG A 564 44.12 -66.98 -34.02
N GLN A 565 44.05 -68.09 -33.32
CA GLN A 565 44.29 -69.42 -33.84
C GLN A 565 43.01 -70.24 -33.66
N PHE A 566 42.63 -70.88 -34.78
CA PHE A 566 41.63 -71.91 -34.77
C PHE A 566 42.39 -73.24 -35.03
N TYR A 567 42.09 -74.23 -34.23
CA TYR A 567 42.71 -75.53 -34.35
C TYR A 567 41.68 -76.64 -34.19
N GLY A 568 41.91 -77.75 -34.85
CA GLY A 568 41.04 -78.93 -34.85
C GLY A 568 41.61 -80.04 -35.69
N ASN A 569 40.82 -81.03 -35.95
CA ASN A 569 41.16 -82.13 -36.84
C ASN A 569 40.08 -82.35 -37.89
N PHE A 570 40.48 -82.98 -38.95
CA PHE A 570 39.60 -83.46 -40.06
C PHE A 570 40.12 -84.77 -40.54
N THR A 571 39.23 -85.54 -41.21
CA THR A 571 39.57 -86.86 -41.71
C THR A 571 39.67 -86.86 -43.24
N LEU A 572 40.71 -87.42 -43.74
CA LEU A 572 40.87 -87.73 -45.15
C LEU A 572 40.40 -89.18 -45.43
N TYR A 573 39.47 -89.34 -46.34
CA TYR A 573 39.02 -90.65 -46.83
C TYR A 573 39.45 -90.85 -48.29
N ARG A 574 40.08 -92.00 -48.56
CA ARG A 574 40.45 -92.44 -49.90
C ARG A 574 40.01 -93.86 -50.12
#